data_6294bcae67adb5cbd7f8e0880a922bf9
#
_entry.id   6294bcae67adb5cbd7f8e0880a922bf9
#
_cell.length_a   1.000
_cell.length_b   1.000
_cell.length_c   1.000
_cell.angle_alpha   90.00
_cell.angle_beta   90.00
_cell.angle_gamma   90.00
#
_symmetry.space_group_name_H-M   'P 1'
#
loop_
_entity.id
_entity.type
_entity.pdbx_description
1 polymer ?
#
loop_
_entity_poly.entity_id
_entity_poly.type
_entity_poly.pdbx_seq_one_letter_code
_entity_poly.pdbx_strand_id
1 'polypeptide(L)'
;AAAFAEWIGTHTIFGAFLVGVAIARTHEPRKQAYAALRVVTLEFFVPLYLVSIGLRTNFATNFDPLLVGVVLLVATVGKLAGAATGAWLGGRSVREATAIGFALNARGAMGIVLTSVALDYQLINERVFVALIFMAVATSAFGAAVISWIMRGTSPESWTGERPVPKDAVN
;
A
#
# COMPACT_ATOMS: atom_id res chain seq x y z
N ALA A 1 -11.73 2.17 -21.63
CA ALA A 1 -11.78 3.16 -20.52
C ALA A 1 -10.43 3.83 -20.32
N ALA A 2 -9.32 3.08 -20.17
CA ALA A 2 -7.99 3.65 -20.00
C ALA A 2 -7.59 4.57 -21.17
N ALA A 3 -7.69 4.08 -22.41
CA ALA A 3 -7.42 4.87 -23.64
C ALA A 3 -8.36 6.08 -23.79
N PHE A 4 -9.61 5.97 -23.33
CA PHE A 4 -10.56 7.07 -23.35
C PHE A 4 -10.22 8.15 -22.31
N ALA A 5 -9.73 7.75 -21.14
CA ALA A 5 -9.24 8.68 -20.12
C ALA A 5 -8.02 9.47 -20.61
N GLU A 6 -7.11 8.82 -21.32
CA GLU A 6 -5.94 9.44 -21.92
C GLU A 6 -6.33 10.44 -23.03
N TRP A 7 -7.33 10.09 -23.84
CA TRP A 7 -7.87 10.98 -24.88
C TRP A 7 -8.52 12.26 -24.30
N ILE A 8 -9.13 12.17 -23.11
CA ILE A 8 -9.70 13.31 -22.38
C ILE A 8 -8.62 14.12 -21.61
N GLY A 9 -7.34 13.67 -21.64
CA GLY A 9 -6.25 14.33 -20.92
C GLY A 9 -6.18 13.97 -19.43
N THR A 10 -6.90 12.93 -19.00
CA THR A 10 -6.78 12.36 -17.65
C THR A 10 -5.88 11.13 -17.67
N HIS A 11 -5.15 10.91 -16.57
CA HIS A 11 -4.22 9.80 -16.49
C HIS A 11 -4.95 8.45 -16.64
N THR A 12 -4.41 7.55 -17.44
CA THR A 12 -4.92 6.20 -17.73
C THR A 12 -5.36 5.42 -16.48
N ILE A 13 -4.65 5.61 -15.35
CA ILE A 13 -4.93 4.98 -14.06
C ILE A 13 -6.31 5.38 -13.50
N PHE A 14 -6.69 6.66 -13.62
CA PHE A 14 -8.00 7.12 -13.15
C PHE A 14 -9.15 6.49 -13.91
N GLY A 15 -9.00 6.36 -15.25
CA GLY A 15 -9.99 5.70 -16.09
C GLY A 15 -10.18 4.22 -15.71
N ALA A 16 -9.09 3.50 -15.46
CA ALA A 16 -9.12 2.12 -15.01
C ALA A 16 -9.76 1.97 -13.62
N PHE A 17 -9.41 2.87 -12.69
CA PHE A 17 -9.97 2.91 -11.34
C PHE A 17 -11.48 3.13 -11.34
N LEU A 18 -11.97 4.12 -12.10
CA LEU A 18 -13.41 4.44 -12.19
C LEU A 18 -14.22 3.25 -12.74
N VAL A 19 -13.68 2.55 -13.73
CA VAL A 19 -14.32 1.32 -14.24
C VAL A 19 -14.32 0.21 -13.19
N GLY A 20 -13.23 0.05 -12.46
CA GLY A 20 -13.17 -0.90 -11.34
C GLY A 20 -14.25 -0.62 -10.29
N VAL A 21 -14.43 0.65 -9.91
CA VAL A 21 -15.49 1.08 -8.98
C VAL A 21 -16.88 0.84 -9.55
N ALA A 22 -17.10 1.12 -10.83
CA ALA A 22 -18.39 0.88 -11.49
C ALA A 22 -18.76 -0.59 -11.51
N ILE A 23 -17.80 -1.48 -11.82
CA ILE A 23 -18.00 -2.93 -11.78
C ILE A 23 -18.26 -3.44 -10.35
N ALA A 24 -17.55 -2.88 -9.36
CA ALA A 24 -17.74 -3.26 -7.97
C ALA A 24 -19.13 -2.92 -7.41
N ARG A 25 -19.81 -1.94 -8.00
CA ARG A 25 -21.18 -1.54 -7.61
C ARG A 25 -22.30 -2.37 -8.24
N THR A 26 -22.00 -3.21 -9.23
CA THR A 26 -22.99 -4.10 -9.83
C THR A 26 -23.37 -5.20 -8.81
N HIS A 27 -24.68 -5.34 -8.54
CA HIS A 27 -25.25 -6.18 -7.48
C HIS A 27 -25.05 -7.70 -7.66
N GLU A 28 -24.56 -8.15 -8.79
CA GLU A 28 -24.18 -9.54 -9.03
C GLU A 28 -22.74 -9.62 -9.58
N PRO A 29 -21.72 -9.49 -8.73
CA PRO A 29 -20.39 -9.86 -9.17
C PRO A 29 -20.41 -11.38 -9.41
N ARG A 30 -20.13 -11.79 -10.65
CA ARG A 30 -19.76 -13.17 -10.94
C ARG A 30 -18.48 -13.46 -10.16
N LYS A 31 -18.61 -13.97 -8.94
CA LYS A 31 -17.51 -14.21 -8.00
C LYS A 31 -16.33 -14.93 -8.66
N GLN A 32 -16.62 -15.86 -9.58
CA GLN A 32 -15.61 -16.59 -10.33
C GLN A 32 -14.83 -15.70 -11.31
N ALA A 33 -15.50 -14.81 -12.05
CA ALA A 33 -14.83 -13.90 -12.99
C ALA A 33 -13.96 -12.87 -12.23
N TYR A 34 -14.45 -12.35 -11.11
CA TYR A 34 -13.68 -11.45 -10.26
C TYR A 34 -12.44 -12.15 -9.66
N ALA A 35 -12.60 -13.39 -9.18
CA ALA A 35 -11.49 -14.17 -8.65
C ALA A 35 -10.43 -14.47 -9.73
N ALA A 36 -10.85 -14.85 -10.94
CA ALA A 36 -9.95 -15.09 -12.05
C ALA A 36 -9.19 -13.80 -12.47
N LEU A 37 -9.89 -12.67 -12.60
CA LEU A 37 -9.27 -11.38 -12.91
C LEU A 37 -8.28 -10.96 -11.81
N ARG A 38 -8.63 -11.17 -10.55
CA ARG A 38 -7.75 -10.85 -9.42
C ARG A 38 -6.47 -11.68 -9.47
N VAL A 39 -6.57 -12.99 -9.69
CA VAL A 39 -5.41 -13.89 -9.79
C VAL A 39 -4.51 -13.45 -10.94
N VAL A 40 -5.04 -13.30 -12.14
CA VAL A 40 -4.25 -12.87 -13.32
C VAL A 40 -3.59 -11.51 -13.08
N THR A 41 -4.31 -10.57 -12.47
CA THR A 41 -3.75 -9.24 -12.19
C THR A 41 -2.61 -9.33 -11.17
N LEU A 42 -2.81 -10.01 -10.04
CA LEU A 42 -1.85 -10.03 -8.95
C LEU A 42 -0.66 -10.96 -9.21
N GLU A 43 -0.87 -12.07 -9.90
CA GLU A 43 0.18 -13.07 -10.11
C GLU A 43 0.95 -12.87 -11.43
N PHE A 44 0.37 -12.19 -12.40
CA PHE A 44 1.01 -11.96 -13.69
C PHE A 44 1.30 -10.48 -13.95
N PHE A 45 0.28 -9.61 -13.98
CA PHE A 45 0.48 -8.22 -14.38
C PHE A 45 1.26 -7.39 -13.34
N VAL A 46 1.02 -7.59 -12.05
CA VAL A 46 1.74 -6.83 -11.01
C VAL A 46 3.22 -7.18 -10.99
N PRO A 47 3.66 -8.44 -10.97
CA PRO A 47 5.08 -8.77 -11.05
C PRO A 47 5.72 -8.27 -12.35
N LEU A 48 5.05 -8.43 -13.50
CA LEU A 48 5.55 -7.95 -14.78
C LEU A 48 5.76 -6.43 -14.80
N TYR A 49 4.82 -5.68 -14.22
CA TYR A 49 4.93 -4.24 -14.06
C TYR A 49 6.10 -3.85 -13.16
N LEU A 50 6.27 -4.52 -12.02
CA LEU A 50 7.38 -4.26 -11.10
C LEU A 50 8.73 -4.56 -11.74
N VAL A 51 8.84 -5.65 -12.48
CA VAL A 51 10.04 -6.00 -13.25
C VAL A 51 10.32 -4.93 -14.32
N SER A 52 9.31 -4.46 -15.04
CA SER A 52 9.50 -3.42 -16.06
C SER A 52 10.04 -2.10 -15.49
N ILE A 53 9.59 -1.73 -14.29
CA ILE A 53 10.13 -0.56 -13.56
C ILE A 53 11.59 -0.81 -13.15
N GLY A 54 11.87 -2.00 -12.60
CA GLY A 54 13.23 -2.37 -12.20
C GLY A 54 14.23 -2.32 -13.34
N LEU A 55 13.82 -2.78 -14.53
CA LEU A 55 14.66 -2.78 -15.72
C LEU A 55 14.92 -1.38 -16.32
N ARG A 56 13.98 -0.45 -16.16
CA ARG A 56 14.12 0.95 -16.62
C ARG A 56 15.04 1.79 -15.74
N THR A 57 15.30 1.35 -14.53
CA THR A 57 16.00 2.14 -13.53
C THR A 57 17.40 1.58 -13.28
N ASN A 58 18.41 2.42 -13.45
CA ASN A 58 19.78 2.06 -13.08
C ASN A 58 20.01 2.29 -11.59
N PHE A 59 19.69 1.27 -10.79
CA PHE A 59 19.87 1.34 -9.34
C PHE A 59 21.32 1.52 -8.92
N ALA A 60 22.29 0.98 -9.68
CA ALA A 60 23.70 1.01 -9.31
C ALA A 60 24.29 2.43 -9.40
N THR A 61 23.88 3.22 -10.39
CA THR A 61 24.41 4.57 -10.61
C THR A 61 23.63 5.64 -9.85
N ASN A 62 22.33 5.40 -9.59
CA ASN A 62 21.44 6.39 -8.98
C ASN A 62 21.14 6.12 -7.50
N PHE A 63 21.79 5.12 -6.89
CA PHE A 63 21.63 4.81 -5.48
C PHE A 63 22.46 5.77 -4.62
N ASP A 64 21.77 6.66 -3.90
CA ASP A 64 22.37 7.57 -2.91
C ASP A 64 21.93 7.11 -1.50
N PRO A 65 22.85 6.50 -0.71
CA PRO A 65 22.51 5.97 0.62
C PRO A 65 22.02 7.05 1.59
N LEU A 66 22.55 8.27 1.48
CA LEU A 66 22.13 9.37 2.34
C LEU A 66 20.70 9.79 2.01
N LEU A 67 20.39 9.96 0.73
CA LEU A 67 19.06 10.31 0.26
C LEU A 67 18.04 9.22 0.63
N VAL A 68 18.37 7.95 0.40
CA VAL A 68 17.53 6.81 0.77
C VAL A 68 17.26 6.80 2.28
N GLY A 69 18.31 7.00 3.10
CA GLY A 69 18.18 7.04 4.56
C GLY A 69 17.29 8.20 5.05
N VAL A 70 17.47 9.39 4.52
CA VAL A 70 16.67 10.57 4.87
C VAL A 70 15.21 10.38 4.46
N VAL A 71 14.96 9.95 3.22
CA VAL A 71 13.60 9.71 2.72
C VAL A 71 12.89 8.63 3.54
N LEU A 72 13.59 7.52 3.82
CA LEU A 72 13.04 6.44 4.63
C LEU A 72 12.71 6.90 6.05
N LEU A 73 13.61 7.63 6.69
CA LEU A 73 13.44 8.13 8.05
C LEU A 73 12.29 9.13 8.14
N VAL A 74 12.32 10.18 7.32
CA VAL A 74 11.29 11.24 7.34
C VAL A 74 9.91 10.66 7.01
N ALA A 75 9.82 9.83 5.98
CA ALA A 75 8.56 9.23 5.58
C ALA A 75 8.01 8.25 6.62
N THR A 76 8.88 7.44 7.24
CA THR A 76 8.47 6.45 8.24
C THR A 76 8.11 7.13 9.56
N VAL A 77 8.98 8.00 10.08
CA VAL A 77 8.73 8.69 11.36
C VAL A 77 7.53 9.59 11.27
N GLY A 78 7.43 10.42 10.21
CA GLY A 78 6.31 11.34 10.04
C GLY A 78 4.96 10.61 9.95
N LYS A 79 4.92 9.54 9.16
CA LYS A 79 3.68 8.77 8.97
C LYS A 79 3.33 7.94 10.22
N LEU A 80 4.33 7.30 10.84
CA LEU A 80 4.14 6.52 12.05
C LEU A 80 3.67 7.42 13.21
N ALA A 81 4.33 8.56 13.42
CA ALA A 81 3.94 9.52 14.44
C ALA A 81 2.51 10.05 14.19
N GLY A 82 2.20 10.48 12.98
CA GLY A 82 0.87 10.98 12.64
C GLY A 82 -0.23 9.94 12.79
N ALA A 83 -0.02 8.73 12.29
CA ALA A 83 -1.00 7.65 12.38
C ALA A 83 -1.16 7.13 13.83
N ALA A 84 -0.06 6.98 14.56
CA ALA A 84 -0.10 6.52 15.95
C ALA A 84 -0.76 7.55 16.87
N THR A 85 -0.43 8.83 16.73
CA THR A 85 -1.07 9.90 17.51
C THR A 85 -2.56 10.02 17.18
N GLY A 86 -2.96 9.93 15.91
CA GLY A 86 -4.36 9.93 15.50
C GLY A 86 -5.14 8.75 16.11
N ALA A 87 -4.57 7.55 16.08
CA ALA A 87 -5.20 6.36 16.67
C ALA A 87 -5.29 6.45 18.20
N TRP A 88 -4.27 6.98 18.86
CA TRP A 88 -4.25 7.20 20.31
C TRP A 88 -5.29 8.24 20.75
N LEU A 89 -5.40 9.37 20.04
CA LEU A 89 -6.43 10.36 20.25
C LEU A 89 -7.84 9.80 19.99
N GLY A 90 -7.96 8.81 19.11
CA GLY A 90 -9.19 8.04 18.88
C GLY A 90 -9.53 7.01 19.97
N GLY A 91 -8.81 7.01 21.12
CA GLY A 91 -9.09 6.14 22.27
C GLY A 91 -8.51 4.74 22.15
N ARG A 92 -7.60 4.49 21.21
CA ARG A 92 -6.90 3.20 21.10
C ARG A 92 -5.73 3.11 22.08
N SER A 93 -5.43 1.90 22.52
CA SER A 93 -4.22 1.67 23.35
C SER A 93 -2.95 2.01 22.58
N VAL A 94 -1.88 2.38 23.29
CA VAL A 94 -0.58 2.72 22.67
C VAL A 94 -0.07 1.58 21.77
N ARG A 95 -0.29 0.33 22.17
CA ARG A 95 0.09 -0.85 21.39
C ARG A 95 -0.69 -0.97 20.08
N GLU A 96 -2.01 -0.74 20.12
CA GLU A 96 -2.85 -0.72 18.93
C GLU A 96 -2.53 0.47 18.03
N ALA A 97 -2.31 1.64 18.62
CA ALA A 97 -1.95 2.84 17.88
C ALA A 97 -0.62 2.68 17.12
N THR A 98 0.37 2.06 17.74
CA THR A 98 1.64 1.76 17.06
C THR A 98 1.47 0.70 15.96
N ALA A 99 0.69 -0.35 16.19
CA ALA A 99 0.39 -1.35 15.16
C ALA A 99 -0.33 -0.74 13.95
N ILE A 100 -1.31 0.15 14.18
CA ILE A 100 -1.99 0.90 13.13
C ILE A 100 -1.00 1.80 12.37
N GLY A 101 -0.09 2.48 13.09
CA GLY A 101 0.95 3.29 12.48
C GLY A 101 1.83 2.49 11.52
N PHE A 102 2.29 1.31 11.92
CA PHE A 102 3.07 0.42 11.06
C PHE A 102 2.26 -0.15 9.89
N ALA A 103 1.00 -0.51 10.11
CA ALA A 103 0.11 -0.98 9.06
C ALA A 103 -0.09 0.08 7.97
N LEU A 104 -0.33 1.33 8.35
CA LEU A 104 -0.48 2.44 7.44
C LEU A 104 0.85 2.88 6.78
N ASN A 105 1.99 2.52 7.36
CA ASN A 105 3.29 2.85 6.78
C ASN A 105 3.66 1.96 5.59
N ALA A 106 3.11 0.74 5.50
CA ALA A 106 3.29 -0.12 4.33
C ALA A 106 2.72 0.57 3.07
N ARG A 107 3.58 0.85 2.09
CA ARG A 107 3.18 1.65 0.92
C ARG A 107 2.72 0.84 -0.28
N GLY A 108 2.95 -0.44 -0.36
CA GLY A 108 2.49 -1.31 -1.43
C GLY A 108 2.76 -0.82 -2.87
N ALA A 109 2.15 -1.48 -3.84
CA ALA A 109 2.32 -1.20 -5.27
C ALA A 109 1.85 0.23 -5.68
N MET A 110 0.88 0.81 -4.97
CA MET A 110 0.34 2.14 -5.31
C MET A 110 1.40 3.26 -5.18
N GLY A 111 2.29 3.15 -4.17
CA GLY A 111 3.41 4.09 -4.02
C GLY A 111 4.39 4.01 -5.18
N ILE A 112 4.66 2.81 -5.68
CA ILE A 112 5.55 2.57 -6.82
C ILE A 112 4.95 3.16 -8.11
N VAL A 113 3.64 2.92 -8.33
CA VAL A 113 2.92 3.50 -9.48
C VAL A 113 2.97 5.02 -9.47
N LEU A 114 2.65 5.65 -8.34
CA LEU A 114 2.69 7.11 -8.22
C LEU A 114 4.09 7.68 -8.47
N THR A 115 5.11 7.02 -7.93
CA THR A 115 6.49 7.41 -8.11
C THR A 115 6.94 7.28 -9.58
N SER A 116 6.48 6.23 -10.29
CA SER A 116 6.76 6.06 -11.72
C SER A 116 6.12 7.16 -12.56
N VAL A 117 4.87 7.50 -12.25
CA VAL A 117 4.18 8.62 -12.90
C VAL A 117 4.91 9.95 -12.66
N ALA A 118 5.36 10.19 -11.43
CA ALA A 118 6.11 11.39 -11.11
C ALA A 118 7.45 11.48 -11.89
N LEU A 119 8.10 10.36 -12.13
CA LEU A 119 9.30 10.29 -12.97
C LEU A 119 8.98 10.56 -14.45
N ASP A 120 7.92 9.94 -14.99
CA ASP A 120 7.50 10.11 -16.38
C ASP A 120 7.14 11.58 -16.70
N TYR A 121 6.55 12.30 -15.73
CA TYR A 121 6.28 13.74 -15.83
C TYR A 121 7.46 14.63 -15.43
N GLN A 122 8.64 14.07 -15.20
CA GLN A 122 9.86 14.80 -14.78
C GLN A 122 9.68 15.65 -13.52
N LEU A 123 8.74 15.30 -12.65
CA LEU A 123 8.53 15.96 -11.36
C LEU A 123 9.60 15.58 -10.33
N ILE A 124 10.22 14.42 -10.51
CA ILE A 124 11.32 13.90 -9.70
C ILE A 124 12.45 13.41 -10.61
N ASN A 125 13.67 13.42 -10.08
CA ASN A 125 14.81 12.84 -10.79
C ASN A 125 14.98 11.36 -10.45
N GLU A 126 15.84 10.65 -11.21
CA GLU A 126 16.07 9.21 -11.03
C GLU A 126 16.61 8.85 -9.64
N ARG A 127 17.39 9.71 -8.98
CA ARG A 127 17.89 9.44 -7.61
C ARG A 127 16.77 9.42 -6.59
N VAL A 128 15.84 10.40 -6.67
CA VAL A 128 14.66 10.44 -5.82
C VAL A 128 13.75 9.26 -6.12
N PHE A 129 13.60 8.91 -7.40
CA PHE A 129 12.83 7.73 -7.82
C PHE A 129 13.37 6.45 -7.17
N VAL A 130 14.69 6.20 -7.26
CA VAL A 130 15.34 5.04 -6.63
C VAL A 130 15.12 5.04 -5.12
N ALA A 131 15.28 6.19 -4.46
CA ALA A 131 15.05 6.31 -3.02
C ALA A 131 13.61 5.98 -2.61
N LEU A 132 12.61 6.45 -3.38
CA LEU A 132 11.19 6.18 -3.11
C LEU A 132 10.81 4.71 -3.37
N ILE A 133 11.36 4.08 -4.42
CA ILE A 133 11.18 2.65 -4.67
C ILE A 133 11.77 1.82 -3.53
N PHE A 134 13.01 2.11 -3.14
CA PHE A 134 13.66 1.41 -2.04
C PHE A 134 12.88 1.56 -0.74
N MET A 135 12.42 2.79 -0.43
CA MET A 135 11.56 3.06 0.72
C MET A 135 10.26 2.25 0.66
N ALA A 136 9.58 2.19 -0.50
CA ALA A 136 8.32 1.46 -0.64
C ALA A 136 8.51 -0.05 -0.40
N VAL A 137 9.58 -0.65 -0.92
CA VAL A 137 9.92 -2.06 -0.70
C VAL A 137 10.30 -2.31 0.76
N ALA A 138 11.19 -1.50 1.32
CA ALA A 138 11.65 -1.64 2.70
C ALA A 138 10.49 -1.50 3.70
N THR A 139 9.67 -0.45 3.58
CA THR A 139 8.54 -0.25 4.51
C THR A 139 7.48 -1.34 4.40
N SER A 140 7.27 -1.92 3.22
CA SER A 140 6.34 -3.05 3.03
C SER A 140 6.88 -4.34 3.66
N ALA A 141 8.17 -4.63 3.50
CA ALA A 141 8.81 -5.80 4.07
C ALA A 141 8.88 -5.73 5.61
N PHE A 142 9.34 -4.61 6.15
CA PHE A 142 9.45 -4.41 7.60
C PHE A 142 8.09 -4.24 8.28
N GLY A 143 7.12 -3.58 7.62
CA GLY A 143 5.78 -3.35 8.17
C GLY A 143 5.09 -4.66 8.54
N ALA A 144 5.09 -5.64 7.65
CA ALA A 144 4.47 -6.95 7.89
C ALA A 144 5.14 -7.70 9.07
N ALA A 145 6.47 -7.68 9.14
CA ALA A 145 7.23 -8.32 10.21
C ALA A 145 6.95 -7.68 11.59
N VAL A 146 6.94 -6.35 11.65
CA VAL A 146 6.71 -5.62 12.90
C VAL A 146 5.27 -5.80 13.38
N ILE A 147 4.28 -5.73 12.50
CA ILE A 147 2.87 -5.96 12.85
C ILE A 147 2.70 -7.36 13.42
N SER A 148 3.25 -8.38 12.76
CA SER A 148 3.17 -9.77 13.24
C SER A 148 3.82 -9.96 14.61
N TRP A 149 4.90 -9.23 14.89
CA TRP A 149 5.56 -9.25 16.19
C TRP A 149 4.75 -8.55 17.28
N ILE A 150 4.21 -7.36 17.00
CA ILE A 150 3.39 -6.59 17.95
C ILE A 150 2.10 -7.35 18.29
N MET A 151 1.51 -8.03 17.29
CA MET A 151 0.25 -8.76 17.47
C MET A 151 0.41 -10.15 18.08
N ARG A 152 1.61 -10.64 18.25
CA ARG A 152 1.84 -11.91 18.96
C ARG A 152 1.29 -11.85 20.37
N GLY A 153 0.29 -12.69 20.67
CA GLY A 153 -0.37 -12.77 21.99
C GLY A 153 -1.61 -11.87 22.16
N THR A 154 -2.11 -11.25 21.08
CA THR A 154 -3.36 -10.50 21.11
C THR A 154 -4.43 -11.32 20.35
N SER A 155 -5.55 -11.63 21.01
CA SER A 155 -6.66 -12.33 20.33
C SER A 155 -7.33 -11.40 19.30
N PRO A 156 -7.79 -11.90 18.14
CA PRO A 156 -8.46 -11.10 17.12
C PRO A 156 -9.71 -10.37 17.65
N GLU A 157 -10.36 -10.92 18.66
CA GLU A 157 -11.59 -10.38 19.28
C GLU A 157 -11.37 -9.01 19.95
N SER A 158 -10.16 -8.71 20.41
CA SER A 158 -9.85 -7.41 21.04
C SER A 158 -9.88 -6.23 20.04
N TRP A 159 -9.86 -6.50 18.72
CA TRP A 159 -9.77 -5.49 17.67
C TRP A 159 -11.13 -5.08 17.10
N THR A 160 -12.11 -5.98 17.15
CA THR A 160 -13.47 -5.74 16.60
C THR A 160 -14.35 -4.92 17.53
N GLY A 161 -13.97 -4.79 18.80
CA GLY A 161 -14.83 -4.16 19.83
C GLY A 161 -16.09 -4.98 20.13
N GLU A 162 -16.25 -6.13 19.51
CA GLU A 162 -17.30 -7.08 19.81
C GLU A 162 -16.99 -7.76 21.14
N ARG A 163 -17.92 -7.66 22.07
CA ARG A 163 -17.84 -8.45 23.32
C ARG A 163 -17.89 -9.94 22.93
N PRO A 164 -17.06 -10.78 23.52
CA PRO A 164 -17.14 -12.22 23.28
C PRO A 164 -18.58 -12.68 23.50
N VAL A 165 -19.16 -13.33 22.50
CA VAL A 165 -20.48 -13.94 22.62
C VAL A 165 -20.40 -14.95 23.74
N PRO A 166 -21.22 -14.84 24.80
CA PRO A 166 -21.21 -15.79 25.91
C PRO A 166 -21.44 -17.19 25.34
N LYS A 167 -20.64 -18.16 25.80
CA LYS A 167 -20.74 -19.55 25.34
C LYS A 167 -22.11 -20.20 25.57
N ASP A 168 -22.92 -19.57 26.39
CA ASP A 168 -24.27 -19.99 26.78
C ASP A 168 -25.34 -19.51 25.79
N ALA A 169 -25.01 -18.67 24.82
CA ALA A 169 -25.94 -18.14 23.80
C ALA A 169 -26.00 -19.00 22.51
N VAL A 170 -25.31 -20.14 22.48
CA VAL A 170 -25.18 -21.04 21.31
C VAL A 170 -25.89 -22.40 21.54
N ASN A 171 -26.75 -22.53 22.56
CA ASN A 171 -27.58 -23.73 22.76
C ASN A 171 -29.03 -23.44 22.46
#